data_b0a422be511700474a00c75d79ed1960
#
_entry.id   b0a422be511700474a00c75d79ed1960
#
_cell.length_a   1.000
_cell.length_b   1.000
_cell.length_c   1.000
_cell.angle_alpha   90.00
_cell.angle_beta   90.00
_cell.angle_gamma   90.00
#
_symmetry.space_group_name_H-M   'P 1'
#
loop_
_entity.id
_entity.type
_entity.pdbx_description
1 polymer ?
#
loop_
_entity_poly.entity_id
_entity_poly.type
_entity_poly.pdbx_seq_one_letter_code
_entity_poly.pdbx_strand_id
1 'polypeptide(L)'
;MSRRNVLRGKDQVPWDGKLEYDYQLWIDSDIVFDTNKFWQLCDLAVPAEGDEREITAGWYATEDGKTTSVAHWLAEEDFRKNGGVMNHETVESISKRRKPFTVDYTGFGWVLIKKGVFEKLPYPWFAPKMQVFESGAVQDMCGEDVSFCLDAIEEGYEIWCDPRIRVGHEKTRVI
;
A
#
# COMPACT_ATOMS: atom_id res chain seq x y z
N MET A 1 6.77 -12.65 5.46
CA MET A 1 6.74 -12.73 6.94
C MET A 1 5.38 -12.28 7.40
N SER A 2 4.66 -13.03 8.26
CA SER A 2 3.34 -12.60 8.71
C SER A 2 3.48 -11.34 9.57
N ARG A 3 2.58 -10.35 9.42
CA ARG A 3 2.47 -9.17 10.31
C ARG A 3 2.60 -9.55 11.79
N ARG A 4 2.06 -10.71 12.19
CA ARG A 4 2.14 -11.24 13.57
C ARG A 4 3.57 -11.53 14.04
N ASN A 5 4.50 -11.77 13.13
CA ASN A 5 5.89 -12.04 13.49
C ASN A 5 6.70 -10.76 13.72
N VAL A 6 6.23 -9.62 13.20
CA VAL A 6 6.87 -8.33 13.39
C VAL A 6 6.36 -7.67 14.67
N LEU A 7 5.07 -7.84 14.98
CA LEU A 7 4.43 -7.26 16.17
C LEU A 7 4.33 -8.30 17.28
N ARG A 8 5.19 -8.21 18.27
CA ARG A 8 5.17 -9.10 19.45
C ARG A 8 4.57 -8.34 20.63
N GLY A 9 3.50 -8.79 21.18
CA GLY A 9 2.80 -8.44 22.41
C GLY A 9 3.39 -7.27 23.24
N LYS A 10 3.28 -7.34 24.55
CA LYS A 10 3.75 -6.28 25.48
C LYS A 10 5.27 -6.03 25.48
N ASP A 11 6.03 -6.97 24.97
CA ASP A 11 7.48 -6.88 24.86
C ASP A 11 7.91 -6.36 23.48
N GLN A 12 6.98 -5.76 22.74
CA GLN A 12 7.25 -5.19 21.43
C GLN A 12 8.30 -4.10 21.53
N VAL A 13 9.35 -4.32 20.78
CA VAL A 13 10.39 -3.31 20.57
C VAL A 13 10.40 -2.95 19.08
N PRO A 14 10.79 -1.74 18.74
CA PRO A 14 11.06 -1.39 17.37
C PRO A 14 11.99 -2.39 16.72
N TRP A 15 11.93 -2.50 15.41
CA TRP A 15 12.84 -3.33 14.63
C TRP A 15 14.29 -3.11 15.05
N ASP A 16 14.98 -4.18 15.42
CA ASP A 16 16.35 -4.12 15.95
C ASP A 16 17.45 -4.34 14.90
N GLY A 17 17.07 -4.43 13.63
CA GLY A 17 17.99 -4.58 12.51
C GLY A 17 18.67 -5.94 12.39
N LYS A 18 18.25 -6.94 13.17
CA LYS A 18 18.89 -8.26 13.15
C LYS A 18 18.47 -9.16 12.01
N LEU A 19 17.35 -8.84 11.33
CA LEU A 19 16.96 -9.59 10.14
C LEU A 19 17.59 -8.94 8.91
N GLU A 20 18.50 -9.68 8.28
CA GLU A 20 19.07 -9.24 7.01
C GLU A 20 18.11 -9.55 5.86
N TYR A 21 17.79 -8.52 5.10
CA TYR A 21 16.95 -8.58 3.90
C TYR A 21 17.23 -7.36 3.04
N ASP A 22 16.96 -7.46 1.74
CA ASP A 22 17.00 -6.30 0.84
C ASP A 22 15.60 -5.73 0.67
N TYR A 23 14.60 -6.60 0.52
CA TYR A 23 13.19 -6.26 0.38
C TYR A 23 12.31 -7.21 1.19
N GLN A 24 11.18 -6.69 1.66
CA GLN A 24 10.10 -7.48 2.26
C GLN A 24 8.90 -7.50 1.32
N LEU A 25 8.45 -8.69 0.95
CA LEU A 25 7.20 -8.87 0.20
C LEU A 25 6.05 -9.15 1.16
N TRP A 26 5.02 -8.33 1.06
CA TRP A 26 3.77 -8.46 1.79
C TRP A 26 2.71 -9.08 0.87
N ILE A 27 2.11 -10.17 1.32
CA ILE A 27 1.09 -10.90 0.58
C ILE A 27 -0.04 -11.26 1.55
N ASP A 28 -1.27 -10.88 1.22
CA ASP A 28 -2.44 -11.38 1.94
C ASP A 28 -2.77 -12.80 1.49
N SER A 29 -3.37 -13.58 2.38
CA SER A 29 -3.59 -15.01 2.16
C SER A 29 -4.63 -15.33 1.08
N ASP A 30 -5.41 -14.35 0.65
CA ASP A 30 -6.43 -14.42 -0.40
C ASP A 30 -5.99 -13.77 -1.73
N ILE A 31 -4.70 -13.48 -1.89
CA ILE A 31 -4.14 -12.99 -3.12
C ILE A 31 -3.73 -14.16 -4.04
N VAL A 32 -4.19 -14.08 -5.29
CA VAL A 32 -3.86 -15.05 -6.34
C VAL A 32 -2.92 -14.41 -7.35
N PHE A 33 -1.74 -14.96 -7.48
CA PHE A 33 -0.68 -14.43 -8.36
C PHE A 33 0.09 -15.57 -9.04
N ASP A 34 0.82 -15.21 -10.08
CA ASP A 34 1.82 -16.06 -10.71
C ASP A 34 3.24 -15.51 -10.52
N THR A 35 4.24 -16.31 -10.84
CA THR A 35 5.66 -15.95 -10.70
C THR A 35 6.02 -14.71 -11.52
N ASN A 36 5.36 -14.45 -12.65
CA ASN A 36 5.64 -13.29 -13.48
C ASN A 36 5.25 -11.99 -12.75
N LYS A 37 4.17 -12.01 -11.96
CA LYS A 37 3.76 -10.85 -11.16
C LYS A 37 4.77 -10.51 -10.08
N PHE A 38 5.41 -11.51 -9.51
CA PHE A 38 6.52 -11.30 -8.57
C PHE A 38 7.71 -10.63 -9.27
N TRP A 39 8.16 -11.17 -10.40
CA TRP A 39 9.29 -10.57 -11.11
C TRP A 39 8.99 -9.17 -11.64
N GLN A 40 7.77 -8.91 -12.13
CA GLN A 40 7.35 -7.57 -12.51
C GLN A 40 7.40 -6.58 -11.33
N LEU A 41 7.08 -7.04 -10.11
CA LEU A 41 7.17 -6.21 -8.91
C LEU A 41 8.63 -5.92 -8.54
N CYS A 42 9.52 -6.90 -8.69
CA CYS A 42 10.96 -6.70 -8.52
C CYS A 42 11.53 -5.72 -9.56
N ASP A 43 11.14 -5.85 -10.83
CA ASP A 43 11.54 -4.93 -11.90
C ASP A 43 11.00 -3.51 -11.67
N LEU A 44 9.84 -3.39 -11.03
CA LEU A 44 9.32 -2.09 -10.63
C LEU A 44 10.16 -1.46 -9.52
N ALA A 45 10.60 -2.25 -8.55
CA ALA A 45 11.43 -1.79 -7.42
C ALA A 45 12.85 -1.44 -7.86
N VAL A 46 13.44 -2.25 -8.73
CA VAL A 46 14.81 -2.08 -9.24
C VAL A 46 14.75 -1.98 -10.77
N PRO A 47 14.37 -0.82 -11.31
CA PRO A 47 14.27 -0.67 -12.75
C PRO A 47 15.66 -0.69 -13.42
N ALA A 48 15.71 -1.15 -14.67
CA ALA A 48 16.96 -1.17 -15.44
C ALA A 48 17.55 0.24 -15.67
N GLU A 49 16.70 1.26 -15.65
CA GLU A 49 17.08 2.68 -15.76
C GLU A 49 16.31 3.50 -14.72
N GLY A 50 16.99 4.43 -14.08
CA GLY A 50 16.45 5.30 -13.04
C GLY A 50 16.78 4.79 -11.63
N ASP A 51 16.18 5.45 -10.64
CA ASP A 51 16.43 5.16 -9.23
C ASP A 51 15.60 3.98 -8.73
N GLU A 52 16.13 3.27 -7.75
CA GLU A 52 15.37 2.27 -7.01
C GLU A 52 14.19 2.90 -6.30
N ARG A 53 13.09 2.14 -6.19
CA ARG A 53 11.87 2.55 -5.51
C ARG A 53 11.71 1.76 -4.22
N GLU A 54 11.51 2.50 -3.15
CA GLU A 54 11.47 1.90 -1.82
C GLU A 54 10.16 1.16 -1.52
N ILE A 55 9.04 1.65 -2.06
CA ILE A 55 7.72 1.06 -1.85
C ILE A 55 7.05 0.87 -3.20
N THR A 56 6.81 -0.39 -3.55
CA THR A 56 6.19 -0.75 -4.83
C THR A 56 5.03 -1.71 -4.63
N ALA A 57 3.98 -1.53 -5.41
CA ALA A 57 2.75 -2.30 -5.30
C ALA A 57 2.25 -2.80 -6.66
N GLY A 58 1.65 -3.95 -6.64
CA GLY A 58 0.64 -4.32 -7.62
C GLY A 58 -0.75 -3.90 -7.15
N TRP A 59 -1.76 -4.23 -7.93
CA TRP A 59 -3.13 -3.89 -7.62
C TRP A 59 -4.10 -5.04 -7.86
N TYR A 60 -5.21 -5.01 -7.18
CA TYR A 60 -6.31 -5.94 -7.33
C TYR A 60 -7.65 -5.22 -7.27
N ALA A 61 -8.68 -5.84 -7.83
CA ALA A 61 -10.03 -5.31 -7.72
C ALA A 61 -10.58 -5.60 -6.32
N THR A 62 -11.31 -4.63 -5.76
CA THR A 62 -12.09 -4.82 -4.54
C THR A 62 -13.33 -5.67 -4.78
N GLU A 63 -14.14 -5.91 -3.77
CA GLU A 63 -15.31 -6.80 -3.83
C GLU A 63 -16.34 -6.38 -4.89
N ASP A 64 -16.45 -5.08 -5.19
CA ASP A 64 -17.36 -4.55 -6.20
C ASP A 64 -16.93 -4.84 -7.65
N GLY A 65 -15.70 -5.33 -7.85
CA GLY A 65 -15.09 -5.62 -9.15
C GLY A 65 -14.79 -4.39 -10.00
N LYS A 66 -14.98 -3.19 -9.50
CA LYS A 66 -14.82 -1.92 -10.22
C LYS A 66 -13.73 -1.05 -9.62
N THR A 67 -13.70 -0.98 -8.31
CA THR A 67 -12.72 -0.23 -7.53
C THR A 67 -11.44 -1.06 -7.36
N THR A 68 -10.31 -0.43 -7.15
CA THR A 68 -9.04 -1.12 -6.93
C THR A 68 -8.47 -0.84 -5.54
N SER A 69 -7.43 -1.61 -5.18
CA SER A 69 -6.71 -1.49 -3.91
C SER A 69 -5.80 -0.27 -3.81
N VAL A 70 -5.79 0.61 -4.80
CA VAL A 70 -4.94 1.81 -4.81
C VAL A 70 -5.77 3.08 -4.95
N ALA A 71 -5.34 4.16 -4.27
CA ALA A 71 -6.11 5.39 -4.23
C ALA A 71 -5.21 6.63 -4.08
N HIS A 72 -5.84 7.79 -4.26
CA HIS A 72 -5.25 9.10 -4.03
C HIS A 72 -6.02 9.86 -2.96
N TRP A 73 -5.29 10.64 -2.15
CA TRP A 73 -5.90 11.60 -1.24
C TRP A 73 -6.58 12.71 -2.01
N LEU A 74 -7.63 13.25 -1.41
CA LEU A 74 -8.37 14.39 -1.93
C LEU A 74 -8.25 15.56 -0.96
N ALA A 75 -8.21 16.78 -1.49
CA ALA A 75 -8.44 17.97 -0.69
C ALA A 75 -9.84 17.90 -0.04
N GLU A 76 -10.03 18.58 1.10
CA GLU A 76 -11.25 18.48 1.90
C GLU A 76 -12.53 18.71 1.08
N GLU A 77 -12.54 19.71 0.19
CA GLU A 77 -13.71 20.03 -0.64
C GLU A 77 -14.07 18.87 -1.57
N ASP A 78 -13.07 18.29 -2.23
CA ASP A 78 -13.29 17.19 -3.17
C ASP A 78 -13.60 15.87 -2.46
N PHE A 79 -12.99 15.65 -1.28
CA PHE A 79 -13.32 14.51 -0.43
C PHE A 79 -14.79 14.55 -0.01
N ARG A 80 -15.30 15.70 0.40
CA ARG A 80 -16.71 15.88 0.77
C ARG A 80 -17.65 15.67 -0.42
N LYS A 81 -17.28 16.17 -1.62
CA LYS A 81 -18.02 15.93 -2.86
C LYS A 81 -18.00 14.45 -3.27
N ASN A 82 -16.92 13.74 -2.96
CA ASN A 82 -16.77 12.30 -3.23
C ASN A 82 -17.44 11.41 -2.16
N GLY A 83 -18.31 11.96 -1.35
CA GLY A 83 -19.05 11.21 -0.32
C GLY A 83 -18.23 10.77 0.88
N GLY A 84 -17.09 11.41 1.14
CA GLY A 84 -16.22 11.11 2.27
C GLY A 84 -15.32 9.88 2.05
N VAL A 85 -14.98 9.60 0.80
CA VAL A 85 -14.10 8.47 0.42
C VAL A 85 -12.91 8.97 -0.38
N MET A 86 -11.78 8.28 -0.27
CA MET A 86 -10.59 8.51 -1.09
C MET A 86 -10.93 8.34 -2.59
N ASN A 87 -10.12 8.94 -3.45
CA ASN A 87 -10.23 8.74 -4.88
C ASN A 87 -9.54 7.44 -5.30
N HIS A 88 -10.27 6.34 -5.23
CA HIS A 88 -9.75 5.05 -5.69
C HIS A 88 -9.60 5.03 -7.21
N GLU A 89 -8.48 4.50 -7.67
CA GLU A 89 -8.36 4.09 -9.07
C GLU A 89 -9.40 3.02 -9.37
N THR A 90 -10.02 3.11 -10.54
CA THR A 90 -10.93 2.06 -11.02
C THR A 90 -10.18 1.06 -11.89
N VAL A 91 -10.73 -0.14 -12.05
CA VAL A 91 -10.22 -1.13 -12.99
C VAL A 91 -10.12 -0.55 -14.40
N GLU A 92 -11.09 0.31 -14.77
CA GLU A 92 -11.10 0.98 -16.07
C GLU A 92 -9.98 2.03 -16.18
N SER A 93 -9.80 2.89 -15.18
CA SER A 93 -8.79 3.96 -15.18
C SER A 93 -7.37 3.38 -15.23
N ILE A 94 -7.11 2.39 -14.37
CA ILE A 94 -5.78 1.78 -14.29
C ILE A 94 -5.43 0.99 -15.57
N SER A 95 -6.42 0.36 -16.20
CA SER A 95 -6.23 -0.38 -17.46
C SER A 95 -5.87 0.52 -18.65
N LYS A 96 -6.14 1.81 -18.58
CA LYS A 96 -5.75 2.79 -19.59
C LYS A 96 -4.32 3.30 -19.43
N ARG A 97 -3.73 3.13 -18.25
CA ARG A 97 -2.34 3.52 -17.97
C ARG A 97 -1.37 2.56 -18.65
N ARG A 98 -0.19 3.05 -19.01
CA ARG A 98 0.86 2.27 -19.68
C ARG A 98 2.20 2.30 -18.95
N LYS A 99 2.33 3.18 -17.96
CA LYS A 99 3.58 3.38 -17.20
C LYS A 99 3.27 3.29 -15.70
N PRO A 100 4.26 2.92 -14.89
CA PRO A 100 4.17 3.06 -13.45
C PRO A 100 3.81 4.49 -13.04
N PHE A 101 3.11 4.62 -11.94
CA PHE A 101 2.63 5.88 -11.39
C PHE A 101 2.63 5.83 -9.86
N THR A 102 2.65 6.98 -9.23
CA THR A 102 2.57 7.08 -7.77
C THR A 102 1.12 7.09 -7.31
N VAL A 103 0.90 6.57 -6.10
CA VAL A 103 -0.37 6.56 -5.38
C VAL A 103 -0.14 6.99 -3.94
N ASP A 104 -1.19 7.44 -3.28
CA ASP A 104 -1.11 7.84 -1.87
C ASP A 104 -1.52 6.71 -0.92
N TYR A 105 -2.17 5.69 -1.45
CA TYR A 105 -2.60 4.52 -0.70
C TYR A 105 -2.51 3.26 -1.56
N THR A 106 -2.09 2.18 -0.93
CA THR A 106 -2.20 0.81 -1.46
C THR A 106 -2.59 -0.16 -0.35
N GLY A 107 -3.50 -1.09 -0.66
CA GLY A 107 -3.74 -2.24 0.21
C GLY A 107 -2.52 -3.17 0.23
N PHE A 108 -2.26 -3.79 1.38
CA PHE A 108 -1.06 -4.59 1.61
C PHE A 108 -1.14 -6.03 1.09
N GLY A 109 -2.07 -6.30 0.18
CA GLY A 109 -2.19 -7.61 -0.46
C GLY A 109 -1.01 -7.99 -1.35
N TRP A 110 -0.36 -7.02 -1.99
CA TRP A 110 0.76 -7.26 -2.90
C TRP A 110 1.71 -6.07 -2.94
N VAL A 111 2.61 -5.98 -1.95
CA VAL A 111 3.51 -4.83 -1.76
C VAL A 111 4.93 -5.30 -1.48
N LEU A 112 5.90 -4.71 -2.15
CA LEU A 112 7.33 -4.93 -1.92
C LEU A 112 7.95 -3.67 -1.33
N ILE A 113 8.62 -3.80 -0.19
CA ILE A 113 9.17 -2.69 0.59
C ILE A 113 10.66 -2.92 0.81
N LYS A 114 11.48 -1.94 0.43
CA LYS A 114 12.93 -1.95 0.57
C LYS A 114 13.33 -1.84 2.05
N LYS A 115 14.44 -2.48 2.40
CA LYS A 115 15.12 -2.26 3.68
C LYS A 115 15.40 -0.78 3.90
N GLY A 116 15.20 -0.31 5.11
CA GLY A 116 15.35 1.10 5.49
C GLY A 116 14.03 1.84 5.67
N VAL A 117 12.95 1.42 4.99
CA VAL A 117 11.64 2.05 5.16
C VAL A 117 11.12 1.84 6.57
N PHE A 118 10.99 0.58 7.01
CA PHE A 118 10.48 0.27 8.35
C PHE A 118 11.38 0.80 9.47
N GLU A 119 12.68 0.88 9.21
CA GLU A 119 13.64 1.38 10.18
C GLU A 119 13.55 2.90 10.39
N LYS A 120 13.02 3.64 9.41
CA LYS A 120 12.80 5.09 9.52
C LYS A 120 11.42 5.44 10.03
N LEU A 121 10.41 4.62 9.69
CA LEU A 121 9.04 4.91 10.09
C LEU A 121 8.84 4.79 11.60
N PRO A 122 7.99 5.66 12.20
CA PRO A 122 7.67 5.58 13.61
C PRO A 122 6.97 4.26 13.95
N TYR A 123 7.39 3.61 15.02
CA TYR A 123 6.73 2.41 15.53
C TYR A 123 5.57 2.82 16.47
N PRO A 124 4.43 2.15 16.43
CA PRO A 124 4.06 0.96 15.64
C PRO A 124 3.61 1.28 14.20
N TRP A 125 4.17 0.60 13.21
CA TRP A 125 4.00 0.86 11.77
C TRP A 125 2.58 0.67 11.23
N PHE A 126 1.75 -0.09 11.90
CA PHE A 126 0.40 -0.46 11.49
C PHE A 126 -0.63 -0.11 12.57
N ALA A 127 -0.43 1.00 13.26
CA ALA A 127 -1.39 1.51 14.23
C ALA A 127 -2.45 2.36 13.51
N PRO A 128 -3.74 2.05 13.66
CA PRO A 128 -4.79 2.94 13.19
C PRO A 128 -4.62 4.34 13.78
N LYS A 129 -4.79 5.38 12.94
CA LYS A 129 -4.70 6.76 13.37
C LYS A 129 -5.84 7.61 12.81
N MET A 130 -6.15 8.68 13.52
CA MET A 130 -7.11 9.68 13.07
C MET A 130 -6.44 10.59 12.05
N GLN A 131 -7.00 10.68 10.86
CA GLN A 131 -6.60 11.67 9.87
C GLN A 131 -7.52 12.88 9.95
N VAL A 132 -6.92 14.06 9.93
CA VAL A 132 -7.65 15.33 9.99
C VAL A 132 -7.18 16.25 8.86
N PHE A 133 -8.12 17.06 8.35
CA PHE A 133 -7.79 18.15 7.42
C PHE A 133 -7.17 19.34 8.18
N GLU A 134 -6.56 20.27 7.43
CA GLU A 134 -6.04 21.51 7.99
C GLU A 134 -7.10 22.34 8.74
N SER A 135 -8.36 22.21 8.33
CA SER A 135 -9.51 22.82 9.03
C SER A 135 -9.77 22.25 10.43
N GLY A 136 -9.11 21.13 10.79
CA GLY A 136 -9.39 20.36 12.00
C GLY A 136 -10.59 19.41 11.89
N ALA A 137 -11.27 19.38 10.74
CA ALA A 137 -12.32 18.39 10.51
C ALA A 137 -11.71 17.01 10.35
N VAL A 138 -12.37 15.99 10.93
CA VAL A 138 -11.96 14.61 10.79
C VAL A 138 -12.18 14.14 9.35
N GLN A 139 -11.14 13.64 8.72
CA GLN A 139 -11.21 13.01 7.43
C GLN A 139 -11.64 11.56 7.58
N ASP A 140 -10.87 10.78 8.33
CA ASP A 140 -11.16 9.36 8.53
C ASP A 140 -10.45 8.82 9.78
N MET A 141 -10.91 7.66 10.26
CA MET A 141 -10.15 6.79 11.14
C MET A 141 -9.42 5.77 10.24
N CYS A 142 -8.19 6.08 9.90
CA CYS A 142 -7.41 5.26 9.01
C CYS A 142 -7.11 3.89 9.61
N GLY A 143 -7.39 2.83 8.84
CA GLY A 143 -6.94 1.48 9.13
C GLY A 143 -5.42 1.35 9.05
N GLU A 144 -4.92 0.16 9.36
CA GLU A 144 -3.48 -0.10 9.46
C GLU A 144 -2.70 0.16 8.15
N ASP A 145 -3.26 -0.25 7.01
CA ASP A 145 -2.61 -0.08 5.70
C ASP A 145 -2.55 1.39 5.30
N VAL A 146 -3.64 2.13 5.55
CA VAL A 146 -3.72 3.56 5.28
C VAL A 146 -2.75 4.33 6.16
N SER A 147 -2.69 3.99 7.44
CA SER A 147 -1.77 4.64 8.40
C SER A 147 -0.31 4.45 8.02
N PHE A 148 0.07 3.24 7.56
CA PHE A 148 1.41 2.99 7.05
C PHE A 148 1.72 3.86 5.82
N CYS A 149 0.79 3.96 4.86
CA CYS A 149 0.99 4.77 3.66
C CYS A 149 1.17 6.25 4.00
N LEU A 150 0.38 6.77 4.95
CA LEU A 150 0.52 8.15 5.43
C LEU A 150 1.88 8.39 6.07
N ASP A 151 2.32 7.50 6.99
CA ASP A 151 3.62 7.63 7.62
C ASP A 151 4.76 7.60 6.61
N ALA A 152 4.66 6.72 5.59
CA ALA A 152 5.64 6.64 4.53
C ALA A 152 5.73 7.94 3.71
N ILE A 153 4.58 8.52 3.36
CA ILE A 153 4.53 9.78 2.60
C ILE A 153 5.05 10.96 3.45
N GLU A 154 4.71 11.01 4.74
CA GLU A 154 5.22 12.02 5.68
C GLU A 154 6.75 11.97 5.82
N GLU A 155 7.35 10.76 5.73
CA GLU A 155 8.81 10.57 5.71
C GLU A 155 9.45 10.78 4.33
N GLY A 156 8.66 11.19 3.32
CA GLY A 156 9.12 11.55 1.98
C GLY A 156 9.24 10.38 1.00
N TYR A 157 8.69 9.22 1.33
CA TYR A 157 8.65 8.08 0.40
C TYR A 157 7.51 8.22 -0.61
N GLU A 158 7.76 7.74 -1.83
CA GLU A 158 6.74 7.56 -2.84
C GLU A 158 6.27 6.10 -2.89
N ILE A 159 4.98 5.90 -3.08
CA ILE A 159 4.38 4.58 -3.29
C ILE A 159 4.11 4.41 -4.77
N TRP A 160 4.80 3.46 -5.41
CA TRP A 160 4.71 3.22 -6.84
C TRP A 160 3.82 2.04 -7.16
N CYS A 161 2.93 2.21 -8.12
CA CYS A 161 2.07 1.15 -8.66
C CYS A 161 2.31 0.98 -10.17
N ASP A 162 2.35 -0.27 -10.64
CA ASP A 162 2.43 -0.56 -12.07
C ASP A 162 1.10 -1.14 -12.56
N PRO A 163 0.45 -0.53 -13.57
CA PRO A 163 -0.83 -1.00 -14.09
C PRO A 163 -0.77 -2.43 -14.66
N ARG A 164 0.40 -2.93 -15.01
CA ARG A 164 0.61 -4.29 -15.53
C ARG A 164 0.64 -5.35 -14.43
N ILE A 165 0.86 -4.96 -13.18
CA ILE A 165 0.96 -5.87 -12.04
C ILE A 165 -0.42 -6.04 -11.39
N ARG A 166 -1.35 -6.62 -12.13
CA ARG A 166 -2.65 -7.01 -11.59
C ARG A 166 -2.56 -8.40 -10.98
N VAL A 167 -2.97 -8.54 -9.71
CA VAL A 167 -3.14 -9.82 -9.03
C VAL A 167 -4.61 -10.12 -8.78
N GLY A 168 -4.95 -11.38 -8.55
CA GLY A 168 -6.29 -11.78 -8.16
C GLY A 168 -6.52 -11.55 -6.67
N HIS A 169 -7.79 -11.39 -6.29
CA HIS A 169 -8.22 -11.27 -4.90
C HIS A 169 -9.41 -12.20 -4.71
N GLU A 170 -9.18 -13.34 -4.07
CA GLU A 170 -10.24 -14.34 -3.86
C GLU A 170 -11.17 -13.90 -2.74
N LYS A 171 -12.47 -13.87 -3.03
CA LYS A 171 -13.51 -13.58 -2.02
C LYS A 171 -14.51 -14.71 -2.02
N THR A 172 -14.62 -15.38 -0.88
CA THR A 172 -15.66 -16.40 -0.64
C THR A 172 -16.92 -15.72 -0.15
N ARG A 173 -18.01 -15.86 -0.88
CA ARG A 173 -19.34 -15.48 -0.39
C ARG A 173 -20.03 -16.69 0.19
N VAL A 174 -20.49 -16.57 1.44
CA VAL A 174 -21.47 -17.49 2.00
C VAL A 174 -22.86 -16.95 1.64
N ILE A 175 -23.61 -17.70 0.85
CA ILE A 175 -24.96 -17.37 0.40
C ILE A 175 -25.96 -18.07 1.33
#